data_2666a4c2e88fb3e711ef54f7642677a6
#
_entry.id   2666a4c2e88fb3e711ef54f7642677a6
#
_cell.length_a   1.000
_cell.length_b   1.000
_cell.length_c   1.000
_cell.angle_alpha   90.00
_cell.angle_beta   90.00
_cell.angle_gamma   90.00
#
_symmetry.space_group_name_H-M   'P 1'
#
loop_
_entity.id
_entity.type
_entity.pdbx_description
1 polymer ?
#
loop_
_entity_poly.entity_id
_entity_poly.type
_entity_poly.pdbx_seq_one_letter_code
_entity_poly.pdbx_strand_id
1 'polypeptide(L)'
;SSQGDRGVIDVLRRFGAEVTEHGDAVTVKRGALHGVTINAAPIPDLIPVLSVVASVAEGETRVENAYRLRLKESDRLKSTANLLRALGGRVEEKKDGLVITGVPALHGGSVETQNDHRLAMSAATAACAATGEITVDNDGCVAKSYPRFWEDFGSLKGEGL
;
A
#
# COMPACT_ATOMS: atom_id res chain seq x y z
N SER A 1 5.33 8.44 13.96
CA SER A 1 4.94 9.66 14.63
C SER A 1 3.46 9.93 14.46
N SER A 2 2.93 10.76 15.30
CA SER A 2 1.51 11.15 15.25
C SER A 2 1.12 11.79 13.92
N GLN A 3 2.05 12.51 13.28
CA GLN A 3 1.80 13.12 11.97
C GLN A 3 1.72 12.10 10.84
N GLY A 4 2.56 11.08 10.87
CA GLY A 4 2.52 10.02 9.88
C GLY A 4 1.22 9.23 9.96
N ASP A 5 0.79 8.92 11.17
CA ASP A 5 -0.46 8.20 11.39
C ASP A 5 -1.66 9.02 10.94
N ARG A 6 -1.65 10.32 11.21
CA ARG A 6 -2.71 11.21 10.74
C ARG A 6 -2.72 11.33 9.22
N GLY A 7 -1.54 11.30 8.60
CA GLY A 7 -1.43 11.34 7.14
C GLY A 7 -2.19 10.19 6.49
N VAL A 8 -2.06 8.96 7.01
CA VAL A 8 -2.75 7.81 6.45
C VAL A 8 -4.27 7.92 6.65
N ILE A 9 -4.71 8.40 7.80
CA ILE A 9 -6.14 8.59 8.08
C ILE A 9 -6.75 9.58 7.08
N ASP A 10 -6.10 10.72 6.86
CA ASP A 10 -6.60 11.74 5.95
C ASP A 10 -6.70 11.20 4.51
N VAL A 11 -5.69 10.47 4.05
CA VAL A 11 -5.70 9.90 2.70
C VAL A 11 -6.78 8.83 2.57
N LEU A 12 -6.94 7.96 3.56
CA LEU A 12 -7.99 6.93 3.53
C LEU A 12 -9.38 7.56 3.46
N ARG A 13 -9.62 8.63 4.22
CA ARG A 13 -10.89 9.37 4.13
C ARG A 13 -11.11 9.96 2.74
N ARG A 14 -10.08 10.50 2.13
CA ARG A 14 -10.17 11.06 0.78
C ARG A 14 -10.46 9.99 -0.25
N PHE A 15 -9.93 8.76 -0.07
CA PHE A 15 -10.30 7.63 -0.93
C PHE A 15 -11.77 7.22 -0.78
N GLY A 16 -12.42 7.60 0.31
CA GLY A 16 -13.81 7.26 0.57
C GLY A 16 -14.03 6.24 1.66
N ALA A 17 -12.96 5.83 2.38
CA ALA A 17 -13.13 4.96 3.53
C ALA A 17 -13.74 5.72 4.71
N GLU A 18 -14.54 5.03 5.51
CA GLU A 18 -15.04 5.59 6.75
C GLU A 18 -14.03 5.34 7.86
N VAL A 19 -13.46 6.41 8.39
CA VAL A 19 -12.46 6.32 9.45
C VAL A 19 -12.96 7.11 10.64
N THR A 20 -13.08 6.44 11.78
CA THR A 20 -13.53 7.03 13.04
C THR A 20 -12.44 6.89 14.09
N GLU A 21 -12.12 7.98 14.77
CA GLU A 21 -11.14 7.99 15.85
C GLU A 21 -11.87 8.00 17.20
N HIS A 22 -11.48 7.09 18.10
CA HIS A 22 -12.05 6.98 19.45
C HIS A 22 -10.90 6.87 20.45
N GLY A 23 -10.45 7.99 21.01
CA GLY A 23 -9.31 7.99 21.91
C GLY A 23 -8.08 7.37 21.24
N ASP A 24 -7.62 6.24 21.73
CA ASP A 24 -6.45 5.53 21.19
C ASP A 24 -6.80 4.55 20.06
N ALA A 25 -8.08 4.40 19.75
CA ALA A 25 -8.53 3.44 18.76
C ALA A 25 -8.97 4.13 17.47
N VAL A 26 -8.73 3.46 16.35
CA VAL A 26 -9.18 3.90 15.03
C VAL A 26 -10.01 2.78 14.42
N THR A 27 -11.21 3.11 13.98
CA THR A 27 -12.06 2.17 13.27
C THR A 27 -12.10 2.55 11.80
N VAL A 28 -11.78 1.59 10.93
CA VAL A 28 -11.82 1.80 9.49
C VAL A 28 -12.87 0.88 8.89
N LYS A 29 -13.79 1.46 8.14
CA LYS A 29 -14.78 0.72 7.36
C LYS A 29 -14.55 0.98 5.89
N ARG A 30 -14.65 -0.08 5.10
CA ARG A 30 -14.56 0.07 3.66
C ARG A 30 -15.79 0.83 3.16
N GLY A 31 -15.54 1.87 2.40
CA GLY A 31 -16.57 2.59 1.65
C GLY A 31 -16.42 2.33 0.16
N ALA A 32 -17.12 3.11 -0.66
CA ALA A 32 -16.93 3.13 -2.10
C ALA A 32 -15.65 3.92 -2.38
N LEU A 33 -14.54 3.21 -2.63
CA LEU A 33 -13.24 3.82 -2.84
C LEU A 33 -13.14 4.43 -4.23
N HIS A 34 -12.57 5.62 -4.31
CA HIS A 34 -12.33 6.33 -5.56
C HIS A 34 -10.95 6.96 -5.57
N GLY A 35 -10.41 7.20 -6.77
CA GLY A 35 -9.07 7.76 -6.93
C GLY A 35 -8.92 9.16 -6.34
N VAL A 36 -7.70 9.48 -5.91
CA VAL A 36 -7.34 10.76 -5.30
C VAL A 36 -5.97 11.18 -5.80
N THR A 37 -5.62 12.44 -5.55
CA THR A 37 -4.25 12.93 -5.74
C THR A 37 -3.55 12.93 -4.38
N ILE A 38 -2.37 12.31 -4.31
CA ILE A 38 -1.59 12.19 -3.08
C ILE A 38 -0.28 12.96 -3.26
N ASN A 39 -0.02 13.90 -2.35
CA ASN A 39 1.30 14.53 -2.24
C ASN A 39 2.17 13.64 -1.35
N ALA A 40 3.16 13.00 -1.95
CA ALA A 40 4.02 12.04 -1.25
C ALA A 40 5.06 12.71 -0.34
N ALA A 41 5.35 13.99 -0.55
CA ALA A 41 6.46 14.66 0.15
C ALA A 41 6.41 14.52 1.68
N PRO A 42 5.26 14.73 2.35
CA PRO A 42 5.19 14.57 3.81
C PRO A 42 5.03 13.13 4.29
N ILE A 43 4.69 12.18 3.41
CA ILE A 43 4.36 10.80 3.79
C ILE A 43 5.00 9.77 2.86
N PRO A 44 6.29 9.87 2.53
CA PRO A 44 6.89 8.99 1.52
C PRO A 44 6.82 7.51 1.90
N ASP A 45 6.93 7.17 3.17
CA ASP A 45 6.94 5.77 3.62
C ASP A 45 5.57 5.09 3.52
N LEU A 46 4.49 5.87 3.37
CA LEU A 46 3.14 5.32 3.21
C LEU A 46 2.77 5.04 1.75
N ILE A 47 3.56 5.51 0.80
CA ILE A 47 3.20 5.42 -0.61
C ILE A 47 3.05 3.97 -1.11
N PRO A 48 3.93 3.03 -0.77
CA PRO A 48 3.72 1.65 -1.24
C PRO A 48 2.36 1.09 -0.83
N VAL A 49 1.98 1.19 0.44
CA VAL A 49 0.70 0.63 0.91
C VAL A 49 -0.50 1.43 0.38
N LEU A 50 -0.39 2.75 0.30
CA LEU A 50 -1.46 3.58 -0.28
C LEU A 50 -1.65 3.30 -1.77
N SER A 51 -0.59 2.93 -2.48
CA SER A 51 -0.67 2.53 -3.87
C SER A 51 -1.46 1.22 -4.04
N VAL A 52 -1.37 0.32 -3.08
CA VAL A 52 -2.21 -0.89 -3.06
C VAL A 52 -3.69 -0.50 -2.93
N VAL A 53 -4.02 0.41 -2.04
CA VAL A 53 -5.40 0.92 -1.93
C VAL A 53 -5.86 1.53 -3.24
N ALA A 54 -5.01 2.37 -3.85
CA ALA A 54 -5.31 3.02 -5.11
C ALA A 54 -5.57 2.03 -6.24
N SER A 55 -4.90 0.89 -6.22
CA SER A 55 -5.01 -0.11 -7.29
C SER A 55 -6.40 -0.73 -7.40
N VAL A 56 -7.20 -0.64 -6.35
CA VAL A 56 -8.58 -1.17 -6.34
C VAL A 56 -9.62 -0.06 -6.08
N ALA A 57 -9.20 1.19 -6.07
CA ALA A 57 -10.10 2.34 -5.97
C ALA A 57 -10.57 2.74 -7.37
N GLU A 58 -11.85 2.99 -7.53
CA GLU A 58 -12.41 3.36 -8.83
C GLU A 58 -11.81 4.66 -9.34
N GLY A 59 -11.42 4.68 -10.60
CA GLY A 59 -10.84 5.86 -11.23
C GLY A 59 -9.34 5.91 -11.13
N GLU A 60 -8.78 7.11 -11.14
CA GLU A 60 -7.36 7.34 -11.23
C GLU A 60 -6.81 7.99 -9.96
N THR A 61 -5.71 7.47 -9.46
CA THR A 61 -4.96 8.07 -8.37
C THR A 61 -3.63 8.57 -8.89
N ARG A 62 -3.29 9.80 -8.55
CA ARG A 62 -2.01 10.41 -8.89
C ARG A 62 -1.18 10.56 -7.63
N VAL A 63 0.01 9.97 -7.64
CA VAL A 63 1.01 10.16 -6.59
C VAL A 63 2.04 11.15 -7.13
N GLU A 64 2.18 12.27 -6.45
CA GLU A 64 3.03 13.38 -6.88
C GLU A 64 4.10 13.68 -5.84
N ASN A 65 5.18 14.36 -6.27
CA ASN A 65 6.28 14.77 -5.38
C ASN A 65 6.93 13.58 -4.66
N ALA A 66 7.13 12.49 -5.38
CA ALA A 66 7.58 11.22 -4.81
C ALA A 66 9.01 10.87 -5.21
N TYR A 67 9.81 11.81 -5.70
CA TYR A 67 11.18 11.50 -6.13
C TYR A 67 12.02 10.88 -5.02
N ARG A 68 11.82 11.29 -3.76
CA ARG A 68 12.58 10.76 -2.62
C ARG A 68 12.43 9.26 -2.43
N LEU A 69 11.35 8.66 -2.95
CA LEU A 69 11.16 7.22 -2.90
C LEU A 69 12.23 6.46 -3.68
N ARG A 70 12.83 7.10 -4.68
CA ARG A 70 13.92 6.49 -5.44
C ARG A 70 15.21 6.36 -4.64
N LEU A 71 15.30 7.04 -3.51
CA LEU A 71 16.48 7.10 -2.65
C LEU A 71 16.30 6.31 -1.34
N LYS A 72 15.32 5.41 -1.28
CA LYS A 72 15.04 4.59 -0.09
C LYS A 72 15.80 3.25 -0.16
N GLU A 73 15.41 2.27 0.65
CA GLU A 73 16.03 0.94 0.71
C GLU A 73 16.03 0.23 -0.64
N SER A 74 15.03 0.55 -1.46
CA SER A 74 14.97 0.21 -2.87
C SER A 74 14.59 1.47 -3.63
N ASP A 75 14.58 1.44 -4.97
CA ASP A 75 13.86 2.45 -5.73
C ASP A 75 12.37 2.16 -5.56
N ARG A 76 11.76 2.74 -4.53
CA ARG A 76 10.39 2.43 -4.14
C ARG A 76 9.33 2.83 -5.15
N LEU A 77 9.60 3.83 -6.00
CA LEU A 77 8.67 4.12 -7.10
C LEU A 77 8.63 2.95 -8.07
N LYS A 78 9.79 2.50 -8.49
CA LYS A 78 9.91 1.37 -9.41
C LYS A 78 9.40 0.08 -8.78
N SER A 79 9.82 -0.20 -7.54
CA SER A 79 9.41 -1.43 -6.85
C SER A 79 7.91 -1.46 -6.59
N THR A 80 7.30 -0.33 -6.26
CA THR A 80 5.85 -0.23 -6.07
C THR A 80 5.11 -0.46 -7.38
N ALA A 81 5.56 0.15 -8.47
CA ALA A 81 4.96 -0.07 -9.78
C ALA A 81 5.07 -1.53 -10.19
N ASN A 82 6.22 -2.16 -9.97
CA ASN A 82 6.43 -3.57 -10.31
C ASN A 82 5.55 -4.49 -9.45
N LEU A 83 5.39 -4.18 -8.16
CA LEU A 83 4.49 -4.93 -7.28
C LEU A 83 3.07 -4.91 -7.83
N LEU A 84 2.55 -3.73 -8.17
CA LEU A 84 1.19 -3.61 -8.69
C LEU A 84 1.04 -4.35 -10.02
N ARG A 85 2.00 -4.22 -10.93
CA ARG A 85 1.97 -4.91 -12.21
C ARG A 85 1.99 -6.43 -12.05
N ALA A 86 2.80 -6.94 -11.14
CA ALA A 86 2.88 -8.37 -10.87
C ALA A 86 1.55 -8.95 -10.40
N LEU A 87 0.70 -8.13 -9.80
CA LEU A 87 -0.60 -8.53 -9.27
C LEU A 87 -1.77 -8.09 -10.14
N GLY A 88 -1.51 -7.64 -11.36
CA GLY A 88 -2.55 -7.25 -12.31
C GLY A 88 -3.05 -5.82 -12.17
N GLY A 89 -2.39 -5.00 -11.38
CA GLY A 89 -2.72 -3.59 -11.27
C GLY A 89 -2.33 -2.80 -12.51
N ARG A 90 -2.94 -1.64 -12.67
CA ARG A 90 -2.64 -0.71 -13.77
C ARG A 90 -1.92 0.50 -13.20
N VAL A 91 -0.66 0.66 -13.56
CA VAL A 91 0.17 1.73 -13.06
C VAL A 91 1.10 2.25 -14.14
N GLU A 92 1.27 3.57 -14.18
CA GLU A 92 2.26 4.23 -15.00
C GLU A 92 3.28 4.87 -14.06
N GLU A 93 4.54 4.50 -14.24
CA GLU A 93 5.64 5.06 -13.45
C GLU A 93 6.11 6.35 -14.11
N LYS A 94 6.12 7.44 -13.32
CA LYS A 94 6.66 8.73 -13.73
C LYS A 94 8.01 8.95 -13.06
N LYS A 95 8.73 10.01 -13.45
CA LYS A 95 10.02 10.35 -12.85
C LYS A 95 9.91 10.57 -11.34
N ASP A 96 8.87 11.22 -10.89
CA ASP A 96 8.66 11.62 -9.50
C ASP A 96 7.29 11.24 -8.98
N GLY A 97 6.65 10.23 -9.55
CA GLY A 97 5.33 9.83 -9.12
C GLY A 97 4.79 8.59 -9.84
N LEU A 98 3.55 8.32 -9.57
CA LEU A 98 2.81 7.20 -10.14
C LEU A 98 1.42 7.67 -10.56
N VAL A 99 0.89 7.07 -11.63
CA VAL A 99 -0.51 7.20 -11.99
C VAL A 99 -1.11 5.79 -11.95
N ILE A 100 -2.05 5.59 -11.06
CA ILE A 100 -2.63 4.28 -10.78
C ILE A 100 -4.10 4.30 -11.15
N THR A 101 -4.49 3.40 -12.05
CA THR A 101 -5.90 3.24 -12.45
C THR A 101 -6.47 2.04 -11.72
N GLY A 102 -7.60 2.21 -11.05
CA GLY A 102 -8.23 1.14 -10.29
C GLY A 102 -8.69 -0.01 -11.15
N VAL A 103 -8.54 -1.22 -10.61
CA VAL A 103 -9.06 -2.46 -11.21
C VAL A 103 -10.04 -3.10 -10.23
N PRO A 104 -10.97 -3.96 -10.70
CA PRO A 104 -11.96 -4.59 -9.80
C PRO A 104 -11.33 -5.44 -8.70
N ALA A 105 -10.23 -6.13 -9.01
CA ALA A 105 -9.47 -6.93 -8.04
C ALA A 105 -8.07 -7.16 -8.57
N LEU A 106 -7.13 -7.35 -7.66
CA LEU A 106 -5.80 -7.83 -7.99
C LEU A 106 -5.85 -9.35 -8.11
N HIS A 107 -4.90 -9.95 -8.83
CA HIS A 107 -4.76 -11.41 -8.89
C HIS A 107 -3.52 -11.84 -8.10
N GLY A 108 -3.36 -13.14 -7.90
CA GLY A 108 -2.18 -13.71 -7.26
C GLY A 108 -0.93 -13.55 -8.14
N GLY A 109 0.22 -13.67 -7.52
CA GLY A 109 1.49 -13.57 -8.23
C GLY A 109 2.67 -13.57 -7.28
N SER A 110 3.85 -13.38 -7.85
CA SER A 110 5.11 -13.32 -7.12
C SER A 110 5.62 -11.88 -7.08
N VAL A 111 5.96 -11.41 -5.90
CA VAL A 111 6.44 -10.05 -5.67
C VAL A 111 7.90 -10.09 -5.25
N GLU A 112 8.71 -9.31 -5.95
CA GLU A 112 10.10 -9.08 -5.57
C GLU A 112 10.13 -7.90 -4.59
N THR A 113 10.58 -8.15 -3.36
CA THR A 113 10.60 -7.13 -2.30
C THR A 113 11.80 -6.22 -2.38
N GLN A 114 12.84 -6.58 -3.13
CA GLN A 114 14.10 -5.83 -3.20
C GLN A 114 14.70 -5.63 -1.80
N ASN A 115 14.52 -6.61 -0.91
CA ASN A 115 14.94 -6.53 0.48
C ASN A 115 14.40 -5.29 1.21
N ASP A 116 13.26 -4.79 0.77
CA ASP A 116 12.61 -3.60 1.32
C ASP A 116 11.39 -4.01 2.14
N HIS A 117 11.45 -3.72 3.45
CA HIS A 117 10.38 -4.09 4.38
C HIS A 117 9.03 -3.48 4.01
N ARG A 118 9.01 -2.28 3.44
CA ARG A 118 7.77 -1.61 3.02
C ARG A 118 7.10 -2.36 1.88
N LEU A 119 7.89 -2.92 0.97
CA LEU A 119 7.37 -3.71 -0.15
C LEU A 119 6.77 -5.04 0.34
N ALA A 120 7.45 -5.72 1.27
CA ALA A 120 6.94 -6.96 1.83
C ALA A 120 5.61 -6.75 2.55
N MET A 121 5.51 -5.70 3.37
CA MET A 121 4.28 -5.39 4.09
C MET A 121 3.15 -4.96 3.14
N SER A 122 3.49 -4.23 2.09
CA SER A 122 2.51 -3.82 1.07
C SER A 122 1.98 -5.02 0.29
N ALA A 123 2.83 -6.00 -0.01
CA ALA A 123 2.40 -7.24 -0.66
C ALA A 123 1.41 -8.01 0.23
N ALA A 124 1.67 -8.06 1.54
CA ALA A 124 0.75 -8.70 2.48
C ALA A 124 -0.62 -7.98 2.48
N THR A 125 -0.60 -6.65 2.47
CA THR A 125 -1.84 -5.87 2.38
C THR A 125 -2.57 -6.14 1.07
N ALA A 126 -1.84 -6.27 -0.04
CA ALA A 126 -2.42 -6.58 -1.34
C ALA A 126 -3.15 -7.93 -1.35
N ALA A 127 -2.69 -8.89 -0.54
CA ALA A 127 -3.35 -10.19 -0.44
C ALA A 127 -4.81 -10.08 0.01
N CYS A 128 -5.15 -9.04 0.76
CA CYS A 128 -6.54 -8.80 1.19
C CYS A 128 -7.44 -8.38 0.02
N ALA A 129 -6.86 -7.90 -1.07
CA ALA A 129 -7.59 -7.41 -2.26
C ALA A 129 -7.38 -8.30 -3.48
N ALA A 130 -6.68 -9.42 -3.34
CA ALA A 130 -6.33 -10.30 -4.45
C ALA A 130 -7.20 -11.55 -4.48
N THR A 131 -7.40 -12.08 -5.67
CA THR A 131 -8.19 -13.30 -5.88
C THR A 131 -7.29 -14.54 -6.00
N GLY A 132 -6.07 -14.51 -5.50
CA GLY A 132 -5.16 -15.65 -5.55
C GLY A 132 -4.04 -15.48 -4.55
N GLU A 133 -3.13 -16.45 -4.52
CA GLU A 133 -2.00 -16.42 -3.61
C GLU A 133 -0.95 -15.41 -4.05
N ILE A 134 -0.39 -14.70 -3.10
CA ILE A 134 0.74 -13.81 -3.32
C ILE A 134 1.95 -14.41 -2.61
N THR A 135 3.05 -14.54 -3.33
CA THR A 135 4.32 -15.02 -2.82
C THR A 135 5.33 -13.87 -2.80
N VAL A 136 6.06 -13.74 -1.72
CA VAL A 136 7.16 -12.79 -1.62
C VAL A 136 8.49 -13.54 -1.56
N ASP A 137 9.53 -12.98 -2.16
CA ASP A 137 10.85 -13.61 -2.25
C ASP A 137 11.68 -13.51 -0.96
N ASN A 138 11.37 -12.54 -0.10
CA ASN A 138 12.14 -12.29 1.13
C ASN A 138 11.22 -11.78 2.22
N ASP A 139 10.59 -12.70 2.95
CA ASP A 139 9.69 -12.35 4.05
C ASP A 139 10.44 -11.84 5.28
N GLY A 140 11.71 -12.18 5.44
CA GLY A 140 12.52 -11.77 6.59
C GLY A 140 12.88 -10.29 6.59
N CYS A 141 12.77 -9.60 5.46
CA CYS A 141 13.16 -8.18 5.40
C CYS A 141 12.28 -7.27 6.27
N VAL A 142 11.10 -7.71 6.69
CA VAL A 142 10.24 -6.95 7.61
C VAL A 142 10.90 -6.73 8.97
N ALA A 143 11.85 -7.58 9.36
CA ALA A 143 12.53 -7.44 10.64
C ALA A 143 13.29 -6.12 10.80
N LYS A 144 13.55 -5.40 9.71
CA LYS A 144 14.20 -4.09 9.75
C LYS A 144 13.40 -3.05 10.51
N SER A 145 12.07 -3.17 10.51
CA SER A 145 11.20 -2.21 11.19
C SER A 145 10.09 -2.86 12.00
N TYR A 146 9.72 -4.08 11.66
CA TYR A 146 8.59 -4.75 12.29
C TYR A 146 8.85 -6.26 12.39
N PRO A 147 9.71 -6.70 13.34
CA PRO A 147 10.10 -8.12 13.43
C PRO A 147 8.92 -9.08 13.59
N ARG A 148 7.83 -8.64 14.21
CA ARG A 148 6.67 -9.49 14.46
C ARG A 148 5.56 -9.31 13.41
N PHE A 149 5.87 -8.68 12.28
CA PHE A 149 4.84 -8.34 11.28
C PHE A 149 4.03 -9.57 10.84
N TRP A 150 4.72 -10.65 10.44
CA TRP A 150 4.01 -11.83 9.93
C TRP A 150 3.13 -12.49 10.98
N GLU A 151 3.60 -12.51 12.22
CA GLU A 151 2.84 -13.04 13.35
C GLU A 151 1.58 -12.21 13.59
N ASP A 152 1.75 -10.89 13.66
CA ASP A 152 0.63 -9.99 13.90
C ASP A 152 -0.33 -9.95 12.70
N PHE A 153 0.19 -9.95 11.48
CA PHE A 153 -0.63 -10.01 10.29
C PHE A 153 -1.46 -11.30 10.25
N GLY A 154 -0.84 -12.43 10.60
CA GLY A 154 -1.55 -13.71 10.68
C GLY A 154 -2.68 -13.71 11.70
N SER A 155 -2.52 -12.96 12.79
CA SER A 155 -3.58 -12.86 13.81
C SER A 155 -4.82 -12.14 13.32
N LEU A 156 -4.70 -11.35 12.25
CA LEU A 156 -5.85 -10.66 11.64
C LEU A 156 -6.73 -11.58 10.80
N LYS A 157 -6.28 -12.81 10.56
CA LYS A 157 -7.10 -13.84 9.91
C LYS A 157 -8.11 -14.35 10.93
N GLY A 158 -8.89 -13.44 11.43
CA GLY A 158 -9.96 -13.77 12.31
C GLY A 158 -11.20 -14.27 11.55
N GLU A 159 -12.28 -14.43 12.29
CA GLU A 159 -13.54 -14.81 11.72
C GLU A 159 -14.00 -13.82 10.65
N GLY A 160 -14.34 -14.33 9.46
CA GLY A 160 -14.84 -13.52 8.37
C GLY A 160 -13.83 -13.13 7.32
N LEU A 161 -12.60 -13.61 7.44
CA LEU A 161 -11.58 -13.41 6.40
C LEU A 161 -11.37 -14.65 5.56
#